data_6e6244dbef19d6d582c2c13f135f953f
#
_entry.id   6e6244dbef19d6d582c2c13f135f953f
#
_cell.length_a   1.000
_cell.length_b   1.000
_cell.length_c   1.000
_cell.angle_alpha   90.00
_cell.angle_beta   90.00
_cell.angle_gamma   90.00
#
_symmetry.space_group_name_H-M   'P 1'
#
loop_
_entity.id
_entity.type
_entity.pdbx_description
1 polymer ?
#
loop_
_entity_poly.entity_id
_entity_poly.type
_entity_poly.pdbx_seq_one_letter_code
_entity_poly.pdbx_strand_id
1 'polypeptide(L)'
;PQKGFILNGRSYPLRGVSRHQDRKGAGIALTNEMMEEDIAIILEMGANTIRLAHYQHAQYFYDLCDEKGLVIWAEIPYITMHMKNGRANTLTQMEELIVQNYNHPCIAVWGLSNEITAASAVNEDLLENHRLLNELAHKLDPTRKTTMANVFMLETTSPILEIPDVNSYNLYFG
;
A
#
# COMPACT_ATOMS: atom_id res chain seq x y z
N PRO A 1 -15.68 8.94 4.77
CA PRO A 1 -15.83 8.27 3.47
C PRO A 1 -16.83 8.95 2.53
N GLN A 2 -17.87 9.64 3.05
CA GLN A 2 -18.92 10.24 2.20
C GLN A 2 -18.44 11.30 1.20
N LYS A 3 -17.28 11.91 1.44
CA LYS A 3 -16.71 12.97 0.57
C LYS A 3 -15.54 12.50 -0.30
N GLY A 4 -15.12 11.23 -0.18
CA GLY A 4 -13.95 10.70 -0.88
C GLY A 4 -12.63 11.33 -0.39
N PHE A 5 -11.61 11.28 -1.23
CA PHE A 5 -10.31 11.88 -0.96
C PHE A 5 -10.35 13.40 -1.18
N ILE A 6 -9.82 14.14 -0.21
CA ILE A 6 -9.78 15.61 -0.24
C ILE A 6 -8.31 16.04 -0.25
N LEU A 7 -7.93 16.81 -1.25
CA LEU A 7 -6.60 17.40 -1.36
C LEU A 7 -6.73 18.93 -1.36
N ASN A 8 -6.03 19.59 -0.45
CA ASN A 8 -6.06 21.07 -0.32
C ASN A 8 -7.49 21.64 -0.25
N GLY A 9 -8.38 20.96 0.49
CA GLY A 9 -9.76 21.39 0.70
C GLY A 9 -10.72 21.11 -0.46
N ARG A 10 -10.27 20.44 -1.51
CA ARG A 10 -11.08 20.11 -2.70
C ARG A 10 -11.22 18.59 -2.86
N SER A 11 -12.36 18.12 -3.34
CA SER A 11 -12.52 16.72 -3.75
C SER A 11 -11.53 16.41 -4.86
N TYR A 12 -10.76 15.35 -4.67
CA TYR A 12 -9.73 14.89 -5.61
C TYR A 12 -9.95 13.42 -5.91
N PRO A 13 -10.69 13.09 -7.00
CA PRO A 13 -10.92 11.70 -7.37
C PRO A 13 -9.61 10.99 -7.68
N LEU A 14 -9.33 9.89 -6.96
CA LEU A 14 -8.15 9.07 -7.20
C LEU A 14 -8.40 8.16 -8.40
N ARG A 15 -7.55 8.29 -9.41
CA ARG A 15 -7.51 7.45 -10.61
C ARG A 15 -6.13 6.87 -10.71
N GLY A 16 -5.99 5.59 -10.38
CA GLY A 16 -4.70 5.01 -10.15
C GLY A 16 -4.46 3.72 -10.87
N VAL A 17 -3.20 3.33 -10.82
CA VAL A 17 -2.69 2.04 -11.28
C VAL A 17 -1.91 1.36 -10.16
N SER A 18 -1.81 0.04 -10.21
CA SER A 18 -0.83 -0.70 -9.40
C SER A 18 0.44 -0.86 -10.21
N ARG A 19 1.59 -0.70 -9.53
CA ARG A 19 2.91 -0.85 -10.14
C ARG A 19 3.75 -1.83 -9.34
N HIS A 20 4.36 -2.78 -10.03
CA HIS A 20 5.47 -3.58 -9.50
C HIS A 20 6.81 -2.97 -9.91
N GLN A 21 7.83 -3.11 -9.04
CA GLN A 21 9.19 -2.67 -9.36
C GLN A 21 9.94 -3.79 -10.07
N ASP A 22 9.51 -4.11 -11.28
CA ASP A 22 10.16 -5.11 -12.12
C ASP A 22 10.05 -4.78 -13.61
N ARG A 23 11.02 -5.26 -14.39
CA ARG A 23 11.03 -5.10 -15.84
C ARG A 23 11.71 -6.29 -16.51
N LYS A 24 11.21 -6.70 -17.67
CA LYS A 24 11.81 -7.76 -18.47
C LYS A 24 13.29 -7.49 -18.72
N GLY A 25 14.13 -8.43 -18.35
CA GLY A 25 15.59 -8.36 -18.52
C GLY A 25 16.36 -7.67 -17.39
N ALA A 26 15.69 -6.89 -16.53
CA ALA A 26 16.28 -6.23 -15.37
C ALA A 26 15.83 -6.85 -14.03
N GLY A 27 14.69 -7.59 -14.01
CA GLY A 27 14.10 -8.02 -12.76
C GLY A 27 13.76 -6.80 -11.91
N ILE A 28 14.09 -6.84 -10.64
CA ILE A 28 13.84 -5.73 -9.68
C ILE A 28 14.94 -4.65 -9.70
N ALA A 29 16.05 -4.87 -10.43
CA ALA A 29 17.19 -3.96 -10.50
C ALA A 29 16.95 -2.86 -11.55
N LEU A 30 15.94 -2.04 -11.33
CA LEU A 30 15.60 -0.94 -12.24
C LEU A 30 16.61 0.21 -12.11
N THR A 31 16.95 0.83 -13.25
CA THR A 31 17.69 2.09 -13.27
C THR A 31 16.75 3.28 -13.05
N ASN A 32 17.31 4.45 -12.79
CA ASN A 32 16.53 5.68 -12.64
C ASN A 32 15.74 5.99 -13.92
N GLU A 33 16.34 5.84 -15.08
CA GLU A 33 15.71 6.07 -16.39
C GLU A 33 14.52 5.15 -16.62
N MET A 34 14.60 3.88 -16.18
CA MET A 34 13.46 2.94 -16.26
C MET A 34 12.30 3.38 -15.37
N MET A 35 12.59 3.93 -14.19
CA MET A 35 11.58 4.45 -13.28
C MET A 35 10.94 5.75 -13.81
N GLU A 36 11.73 6.61 -14.44
CA GLU A 36 11.24 7.82 -15.14
C GLU A 36 10.32 7.46 -16.31
N GLU A 37 10.66 6.44 -17.09
CA GLU A 37 9.78 5.92 -18.15
C GLU A 37 8.45 5.41 -17.61
N ASP A 38 8.47 4.67 -16.49
CA ASP A 38 7.24 4.18 -15.84
C ASP A 38 6.34 5.36 -15.43
N ILE A 39 6.92 6.38 -14.79
CA ILE A 39 6.20 7.60 -14.40
C ILE A 39 5.63 8.33 -15.62
N ALA A 40 6.41 8.45 -16.70
CA ALA A 40 5.96 9.11 -17.93
C ALA A 40 4.71 8.41 -18.52
N ILE A 41 4.72 7.08 -18.59
CA ILE A 41 3.59 6.27 -19.07
C ILE A 41 2.37 6.43 -18.14
N ILE A 42 2.57 6.40 -16.84
CA ILE A 42 1.51 6.55 -15.85
C ILE A 42 0.82 7.92 -15.97
N LEU A 43 1.60 8.98 -16.14
CA LEU A 43 1.09 10.33 -16.35
C LEU A 43 0.38 10.50 -17.71
N GLU A 44 0.91 9.90 -18.78
CA GLU A 44 0.29 9.89 -20.11
C GLU A 44 -1.09 9.24 -20.07
N MET A 45 -1.30 8.20 -19.27
CA MET A 45 -2.60 7.58 -19.04
C MET A 45 -3.58 8.50 -18.27
N GLY A 46 -3.13 9.60 -17.72
CA GLY A 46 -3.93 10.50 -16.87
C GLY A 46 -4.15 9.96 -15.45
N ALA A 47 -3.34 9.01 -14.99
CA ALA A 47 -3.38 8.53 -13.61
C ALA A 47 -2.75 9.58 -12.67
N ASN A 48 -3.33 9.70 -11.48
CA ASN A 48 -2.87 10.61 -10.42
C ASN A 48 -2.52 9.88 -9.11
N THR A 49 -2.63 8.56 -9.12
CA THR A 49 -2.42 7.71 -7.95
C THR A 49 -1.70 6.42 -8.36
N ILE A 50 -0.79 5.96 -7.52
CA ILE A 50 -0.10 4.68 -7.73
C ILE A 50 -0.15 3.87 -6.44
N ARG A 51 -0.55 2.61 -6.54
CA ARG A 51 -0.29 1.61 -5.52
C ARG A 51 1.04 0.94 -5.80
N LEU A 52 2.00 1.08 -4.89
CA LEU A 52 3.32 0.46 -4.99
C LEU A 52 3.24 -0.99 -4.49
N ALA A 53 2.79 -1.86 -5.37
CA ALA A 53 2.53 -3.27 -5.08
C ALA A 53 3.84 -4.06 -5.12
N HIS A 54 4.05 -4.96 -4.22
CA HIS A 54 3.43 -5.24 -2.90
C HIS A 54 4.51 -5.13 -1.84
N TYR A 55 5.43 -4.16 -1.96
CA TYR A 55 6.65 -4.01 -1.16
C TYR A 55 7.19 -2.59 -1.27
N GLN A 56 8.13 -2.24 -0.42
CA GLN A 56 8.84 -0.96 -0.53
C GLN A 56 9.59 -0.87 -1.86
N HIS A 57 9.34 0.21 -2.60
CA HIS A 57 10.03 0.52 -3.85
C HIS A 57 11.31 1.33 -3.60
N ALA A 58 12.09 1.59 -4.66
CA ALA A 58 13.31 2.38 -4.58
C ALA A 58 13.01 3.83 -4.13
N GLN A 59 13.88 4.43 -3.32
CA GLN A 59 13.71 5.79 -2.82
C GLN A 59 13.53 6.80 -3.95
N TYR A 60 14.31 6.66 -5.01
CA TYR A 60 14.19 7.51 -6.19
C TYR A 60 12.77 7.53 -6.80
N PHE A 61 12.03 6.43 -6.70
CA PHE A 61 10.66 6.39 -7.21
C PHE A 61 9.70 7.24 -6.35
N TYR A 62 9.90 7.28 -5.03
CA TYR A 62 9.13 8.18 -4.16
C TYR A 62 9.48 9.64 -4.44
N ASP A 63 10.77 9.97 -4.65
CA ASP A 63 11.20 11.32 -5.03
C ASP A 63 10.52 11.79 -6.33
N LEU A 64 10.45 10.92 -7.34
CA LEU A 64 9.72 11.19 -8.58
C LEU A 64 8.22 11.41 -8.35
N CYS A 65 7.60 10.61 -7.47
CA CYS A 65 6.19 10.77 -7.14
C CYS A 65 5.91 12.09 -6.42
N ASP A 66 6.79 12.51 -5.51
CA ASP A 66 6.71 13.81 -4.85
C ASP A 66 6.80 14.95 -5.88
N GLU A 67 7.80 14.90 -6.77
CA GLU A 67 8.01 15.91 -7.82
C GLU A 67 6.81 16.03 -8.77
N LYS A 68 6.22 14.90 -9.13
CA LYS A 68 5.09 14.85 -10.07
C LYS A 68 3.73 15.04 -9.42
N GLY A 69 3.66 15.14 -8.08
CA GLY A 69 2.41 15.32 -7.34
C GLY A 69 1.47 14.13 -7.41
N LEU A 70 2.01 12.93 -7.48
CA LEU A 70 1.24 11.67 -7.48
C LEU A 70 0.85 11.27 -6.06
N VAL A 71 -0.31 10.66 -5.90
CA VAL A 71 -0.77 10.14 -4.59
C VAL A 71 -0.40 8.68 -4.48
N ILE A 72 0.27 8.30 -3.39
CA ILE A 72 0.85 6.96 -3.24
C ILE A 72 0.18 6.16 -2.12
N TRP A 73 -0.07 4.89 -2.40
CA TRP A 73 -0.30 3.83 -1.45
C TRP A 73 0.97 2.98 -1.38
N ALA A 74 1.67 3.04 -0.25
CA ALA A 74 2.86 2.24 0.04
C ALA A 74 2.51 1.10 0.99
N GLU A 75 3.02 -0.10 0.75
CA GLU A 75 2.67 -1.31 1.51
C GLU A 75 3.87 -2.21 1.78
N ILE A 76 3.74 -3.07 2.80
CA ILE A 76 4.71 -4.11 3.13
C ILE A 76 4.39 -5.42 2.38
N PRO A 77 5.39 -6.30 2.15
CA PRO A 77 5.21 -7.58 1.45
C PRO A 77 4.57 -8.66 2.35
N TYR A 78 3.48 -8.32 3.03
CA TYR A 78 2.68 -9.26 3.79
C TYR A 78 1.47 -9.66 2.95
N ILE A 79 1.65 -10.73 2.16
CA ILE A 79 0.72 -11.11 1.09
C ILE A 79 0.30 -12.58 1.17
N THR A 80 -0.90 -12.87 0.68
CA THR A 80 -1.48 -14.18 0.40
C THR A 80 -1.69 -15.06 1.63
N MET A 81 -0.69 -15.21 2.51
CA MET A 81 -0.74 -16.16 3.62
C MET A 81 -0.13 -15.59 4.89
N HIS A 82 -0.85 -15.77 6.01
CA HIS A 82 -0.31 -15.47 7.33
C HIS A 82 0.59 -16.61 7.82
N MET A 83 1.77 -16.25 8.31
CA MET A 83 2.74 -17.19 8.88
C MET A 83 2.98 -16.87 10.36
N LYS A 84 2.72 -17.80 11.24
CA LYS A 84 2.88 -17.63 12.71
C LYS A 84 4.25 -17.13 13.15
N ASN A 85 5.31 -17.51 12.45
CA ASN A 85 6.68 -17.06 12.70
C ASN A 85 7.06 -15.79 11.94
N GLY A 86 6.15 -15.20 11.17
CA GLY A 86 6.38 -14.01 10.35
C GLY A 86 6.13 -12.68 11.06
N ARG A 87 5.51 -12.69 12.26
CA ARG A 87 5.06 -11.47 12.95
C ARG A 87 6.19 -10.45 13.16
N ALA A 88 7.30 -10.88 13.74
CA ALA A 88 8.44 -9.99 13.98
C ALA A 88 8.92 -9.34 12.68
N ASN A 89 9.00 -10.11 11.60
CA ASN A 89 9.43 -9.61 10.30
C ASN A 89 8.43 -8.59 9.72
N THR A 90 7.12 -8.83 9.80
CA THR A 90 6.11 -7.88 9.30
C THR A 90 6.14 -6.56 10.06
N LEU A 91 6.34 -6.60 11.39
CA LEU A 91 6.48 -5.40 12.23
C LEU A 91 7.75 -4.61 11.86
N THR A 92 8.89 -5.30 11.71
CA THR A 92 10.15 -4.65 11.28
C THR A 92 9.99 -3.99 9.90
N GLN A 93 9.38 -4.67 8.95
CA GLN A 93 9.15 -4.11 7.61
C GLN A 93 8.21 -2.89 7.63
N MET A 94 7.18 -2.89 8.48
CA MET A 94 6.30 -1.74 8.63
C MET A 94 7.05 -0.55 9.24
N GLU A 95 7.86 -0.80 10.26
CA GLU A 95 8.70 0.24 10.87
C GLU A 95 9.68 0.83 9.85
N GLU A 96 10.40 -0.02 9.11
CA GLU A 96 11.35 0.40 8.08
C GLU A 96 10.66 1.20 6.97
N LEU A 97 9.51 0.72 6.48
CA LEU A 97 8.74 1.41 5.44
C LEU A 97 8.36 2.82 5.88
N ILE A 98 7.81 2.97 7.08
CA ILE A 98 7.35 4.27 7.59
C ILE A 98 8.53 5.19 7.90
N VAL A 99 9.53 4.71 8.64
CA VAL A 99 10.67 5.54 9.07
C VAL A 99 11.45 6.06 7.86
N GLN A 100 11.68 5.22 6.85
CA GLN A 100 12.42 5.62 5.65
C GLN A 100 11.64 6.56 4.74
N ASN A 101 10.30 6.47 4.73
CA ASN A 101 9.47 7.20 3.78
C ASN A 101 8.55 8.25 4.42
N TYR A 102 8.68 8.49 5.72
CA TYR A 102 7.82 9.41 6.47
C TYR A 102 7.73 10.81 5.84
N ASN A 103 8.85 11.31 5.32
CA ASN A 103 8.96 12.66 4.76
C ASN A 103 8.49 12.78 3.30
N HIS A 104 8.03 11.71 2.66
CA HIS A 104 7.48 11.77 1.31
C HIS A 104 6.02 12.26 1.35
N PRO A 105 5.71 13.47 0.91
CA PRO A 105 4.34 14.02 0.94
C PRO A 105 3.40 13.31 -0.04
N CYS A 106 3.91 12.60 -1.03
CA CYS A 106 3.11 11.81 -1.97
C CYS A 106 2.37 10.66 -1.29
N ILE A 107 2.89 10.10 -0.20
CA ILE A 107 2.28 8.95 0.47
C ILE A 107 1.01 9.38 1.22
N ALA A 108 -0.12 8.81 0.87
CA ALA A 108 -1.41 9.09 1.49
C ALA A 108 -1.84 8.00 2.50
N VAL A 109 -1.46 6.74 2.25
CA VAL A 109 -1.86 5.60 3.09
C VAL A 109 -0.75 4.57 3.21
N TRP A 110 -0.73 3.88 4.35
CA TRP A 110 0.14 2.75 4.63
C TRP A 110 -0.64 1.44 4.49
N GLY A 111 -0.16 0.55 3.63
CA GLY A 111 -0.76 -0.76 3.38
C GLY A 111 -0.26 -1.81 4.36
N LEU A 112 -1.19 -2.43 5.12
CA LEU A 112 -0.88 -3.45 6.13
C LEU A 112 -0.67 -4.83 5.51
N SER A 113 -1.44 -5.18 4.49
CA SER A 113 -1.37 -6.49 3.81
C SER A 113 -2.09 -6.50 2.47
N ASN A 114 -1.83 -7.55 1.69
CA ASN A 114 -2.53 -7.84 0.45
C ASN A 114 -3.05 -9.28 0.42
N GLU A 115 -4.35 -9.44 0.22
CA GLU A 115 -5.02 -10.73 0.01
C GLU A 115 -4.63 -11.82 1.04
N ILE A 116 -4.36 -11.42 2.26
CA ILE A 116 -3.81 -12.30 3.31
C ILE A 116 -4.72 -13.49 3.63
N THR A 117 -6.01 -13.35 3.33
CA THR A 117 -7.01 -14.40 3.53
C THR A 117 -7.18 -15.31 2.30
N ALA A 118 -6.42 -15.11 1.24
CA ALA A 118 -6.47 -15.99 0.05
C ALA A 118 -6.02 -17.42 0.39
N ALA A 119 -5.00 -17.57 1.26
CA ALA A 119 -4.50 -18.86 1.71
C ALA A 119 -4.47 -19.00 3.24
N SER A 120 -5.14 -18.11 3.98
CA SER A 120 -5.24 -18.19 5.44
C SER A 120 -6.68 -17.98 5.89
N ALA A 121 -7.13 -18.82 6.83
CA ALA A 121 -8.36 -18.54 7.53
C ALA A 121 -8.19 -17.35 8.47
N VAL A 122 -9.25 -16.56 8.64
CA VAL A 122 -9.29 -15.51 9.65
C VAL A 122 -9.32 -16.17 11.03
N ASN A 123 -8.27 -15.96 11.81
CA ASN A 123 -8.12 -16.48 13.17
C ASN A 123 -7.47 -15.42 14.06
N GLU A 124 -7.43 -15.65 15.36
CA GLU A 124 -6.95 -14.65 16.32
C GLU A 124 -5.49 -14.26 16.11
N ASP A 125 -4.62 -15.20 15.72
CA ASP A 125 -3.20 -14.89 15.47
C ASP A 125 -3.01 -13.95 14.25
N LEU A 126 -3.79 -14.16 13.19
CA LEU A 126 -3.82 -13.26 12.04
C LEU A 126 -4.41 -11.87 12.41
N LEU A 127 -5.51 -11.84 13.15
CA LEU A 127 -6.13 -10.59 13.61
C LEU A 127 -5.19 -9.80 14.50
N GLU A 128 -4.55 -10.47 15.46
CA GLU A 128 -3.59 -9.83 16.36
C GLU A 128 -2.39 -9.23 15.59
N ASN A 129 -1.87 -9.95 14.60
CA ASN A 129 -0.79 -9.41 13.76
C ASN A 129 -1.23 -8.11 13.04
N HIS A 130 -2.45 -8.05 12.53
CA HIS A 130 -2.97 -6.85 11.87
C HIS A 130 -3.21 -5.70 12.86
N ARG A 131 -3.72 -5.99 14.08
CA ARG A 131 -3.86 -4.96 15.13
C ARG A 131 -2.51 -4.36 15.49
N LEU A 132 -1.49 -5.20 15.72
CA LEU A 132 -0.14 -4.73 16.03
C LEU A 132 0.47 -3.90 14.88
N LEU A 133 0.27 -4.30 13.63
CA LEU A 133 0.71 -3.52 12.46
C LEU A 133 0.00 -2.17 12.39
N ASN A 134 -1.32 -2.15 12.61
CA ASN A 134 -2.12 -0.93 12.60
C ASN A 134 -1.71 0.02 13.73
N GLU A 135 -1.54 -0.49 14.94
CA GLU A 135 -1.07 0.28 16.10
C GLU A 135 0.34 0.84 15.87
N LEU A 136 1.25 0.04 15.32
CA LEU A 136 2.61 0.47 15.00
C LEU A 136 2.59 1.60 13.95
N ALA A 137 1.80 1.43 12.90
CA ALA A 137 1.68 2.44 11.86
C ALA A 137 1.20 3.78 12.42
N HIS A 138 0.13 3.78 13.23
CA HIS A 138 -0.38 4.99 13.87
C HIS A 138 0.56 5.58 14.93
N LYS A 139 1.34 4.74 15.62
CA LYS A 139 2.36 5.20 16.58
C LYS A 139 3.49 5.94 15.87
N LEU A 140 3.93 5.46 14.71
CA LEU A 140 5.02 6.05 13.94
C LEU A 140 4.54 7.22 13.08
N ASP A 141 3.33 7.14 12.54
CA ASP A 141 2.71 8.19 11.73
C ASP A 141 1.22 8.36 12.07
N PRO A 142 0.90 9.25 13.01
CA PRO A 142 -0.49 9.53 13.38
C PRO A 142 -1.26 10.37 12.33
N THR A 143 -0.60 10.80 11.26
CA THR A 143 -1.18 11.70 10.27
C THR A 143 -1.78 10.98 9.08
N ARG A 144 -1.23 9.82 8.69
CA ARG A 144 -1.70 9.03 7.56
C ARG A 144 -2.58 7.87 8.00
N LYS A 145 -3.46 7.48 7.10
CA LYS A 145 -4.38 6.37 7.30
C LYS A 145 -3.74 5.04 6.94
N THR A 146 -4.26 3.96 7.54
CA THR A 146 -3.91 2.60 7.18
C THR A 146 -4.95 2.00 6.25
N THR A 147 -4.52 1.06 5.42
CA THR A 147 -5.40 0.30 4.53
C THR A 147 -4.90 -1.13 4.37
N MET A 148 -5.71 -1.99 3.80
CA MET A 148 -5.31 -3.29 3.30
C MET A 148 -6.14 -3.67 2.08
N ALA A 149 -5.55 -4.39 1.14
CA ALA A 149 -6.26 -4.90 -0.02
C ALA A 149 -6.77 -6.32 0.27
N ASN A 150 -8.07 -6.46 0.41
CA ASN A 150 -8.72 -7.73 0.66
C ASN A 150 -8.94 -8.51 -0.62
N VAL A 151 -8.91 -9.84 -0.54
CA VAL A 151 -9.39 -10.70 -1.62
C VAL A 151 -10.89 -10.46 -1.84
N PHE A 152 -11.33 -10.47 -3.10
CA PHE A 152 -12.72 -10.15 -3.46
C PHE A 152 -13.79 -11.04 -2.79
N MET A 153 -13.41 -12.26 -2.39
CA MET A 153 -14.30 -13.22 -1.72
C MET A 153 -14.45 -13.00 -0.21
N LEU A 154 -13.70 -12.07 0.39
CA LEU A 154 -13.79 -11.83 1.82
C LEU A 154 -15.16 -11.25 2.18
N GLU A 155 -15.86 -11.90 3.10
CA GLU A 155 -17.15 -11.45 3.60
C GLU A 155 -17.07 -10.04 4.21
N THR A 156 -18.04 -9.19 3.89
CA THR A 156 -18.09 -7.80 4.36
C THR A 156 -18.33 -7.67 5.87
N THR A 157 -18.64 -8.78 6.54
CA THR A 157 -18.80 -8.89 8.00
C THR A 157 -17.54 -9.44 8.69
N SER A 158 -16.46 -9.69 7.95
CA SER A 158 -15.24 -10.25 8.51
C SER A 158 -14.59 -9.31 9.53
N PRO A 159 -14.20 -9.81 10.73
CA PRO A 159 -13.64 -8.97 11.79
C PRO A 159 -12.31 -8.29 11.41
N ILE A 160 -11.59 -8.79 10.41
CA ILE A 160 -10.36 -8.15 9.93
C ILE A 160 -10.61 -6.76 9.33
N LEU A 161 -11.83 -6.50 8.82
CA LEU A 161 -12.22 -5.23 8.22
C LEU A 161 -12.40 -4.09 9.26
N GLU A 162 -12.45 -4.42 10.55
CA GLU A 162 -12.55 -3.43 11.62
C GLU A 162 -11.18 -2.85 12.03
N ILE A 163 -10.08 -3.40 11.48
CA ILE A 163 -8.72 -3.05 11.91
C ILE A 163 -8.16 -1.83 11.17
N PRO A 164 -8.12 -1.77 9.82
CA PRO A 164 -7.58 -0.62 9.11
C PRO A 164 -8.56 0.56 9.10
N ASP A 165 -8.05 1.76 8.88
CA ASP A 165 -8.90 2.95 8.71
C ASP A 165 -9.74 2.90 7.43
N VAL A 166 -9.20 2.28 6.37
CA VAL A 166 -9.83 2.19 5.06
C VAL A 166 -9.76 0.76 4.55
N ASN A 167 -10.91 0.22 4.17
CA ASN A 167 -10.99 -1.09 3.56
C ASN A 167 -10.95 -0.99 2.04
N SER A 168 -10.12 -1.81 1.42
CA SER A 168 -10.00 -1.92 -0.03
C SER A 168 -10.13 -3.38 -0.46
N TYR A 169 -10.63 -3.61 -1.67
CA TYR A 169 -10.78 -4.94 -2.24
C TYR A 169 -10.11 -4.99 -3.60
N ASN A 170 -9.40 -6.07 -3.86
CA ASN A 170 -8.92 -6.39 -5.20
C ASN A 170 -10.08 -7.01 -5.98
N LEU A 171 -10.59 -6.28 -6.96
CA LEU A 171 -11.67 -6.73 -7.84
C LEU A 171 -11.10 -6.98 -9.23
N TYR A 172 -11.31 -8.17 -9.75
CA TYR A 172 -10.77 -8.62 -11.04
C TYR A 172 -11.85 -8.77 -12.11
N PHE A 173 -12.99 -8.11 -11.90
CA PHE A 173 -14.13 -8.13 -12.83
C PHE A 173 -14.11 -6.85 -13.67
N GLY A 174 -14.04 -7.00 -14.97
CA GLY A 174 -14.06 -5.91 -15.95
C GLY A 174 -14.87 -6.26 -17.18
#